data_d6a9b0db1ae0e273dc164c85ef989fa2
#
_entry.id   d6a9b0db1ae0e273dc164c85ef989fa2
#
_cell.length_a   1.000
_cell.length_b   1.000
_cell.length_c   1.000
_cell.angle_alpha   90.00
_cell.angle_beta   90.00
_cell.angle_gamma   90.00
#
_symmetry.space_group_name_H-M   'P 1'
#
loop_
_entity.id
_entity.type
_entity.pdbx_description
1 polymer ?
#
loop_
_entity_poly.entity_id
_entity_poly.type
_entity_poly.pdbx_seq_one_letter_code
_entity_poly.pdbx_strand_id
1 'polypeptide(L)'
;TFALTIPFLDEPTRCEVTVAYLLFRLADTIEDATGLSRDEKLAELDRFERLLARPDLEEAARVAERWRADPPTAHAGYAELMRELPAIFETAAGLDPAAWRLIAAHTARTTHRMATFVARAGDAGMALRDLDDLRAYCYAVAGIVGEMLTELFLYARPSLAAAAADLRRDAPAFGEALQLVNILKD
;
A
#
# COMPACT_ATOMS: atom_id res chain seq x y z
N THR A 1 -2.18 4.86 -14.83
CA THR A 1 -2.05 4.44 -13.44
C THR A 1 -3.39 4.51 -12.72
N PHE A 2 -3.58 3.68 -11.72
CA PHE A 2 -4.79 3.62 -10.90
C PHE A 2 -5.20 5.00 -10.32
N ALA A 3 -4.22 5.81 -9.92
CA ALA A 3 -4.45 7.17 -9.40
C ALA A 3 -5.31 8.06 -10.31
N LEU A 4 -5.27 7.85 -11.64
CA LEU A 4 -6.04 8.64 -12.59
C LEU A 4 -7.56 8.39 -12.51
N THR A 5 -7.98 7.28 -11.91
CA THR A 5 -9.41 6.92 -11.78
C THR A 5 -10.02 7.42 -10.47
N ILE A 6 -9.21 7.72 -9.45
CA ILE A 6 -9.69 8.17 -8.14
C ILE A 6 -10.59 9.43 -8.23
N PRO A 7 -10.25 10.47 -9.03
CA PRO A 7 -11.08 11.68 -9.11
C PRO A 7 -12.51 11.46 -9.63
N PHE A 8 -12.80 10.31 -10.24
CA PHE A 8 -14.14 9.96 -10.73
C PHE A 8 -15.02 9.26 -9.68
N LEU A 9 -14.47 9.00 -8.49
CA LEU A 9 -15.23 8.43 -7.38
C LEU A 9 -15.98 9.54 -6.63
N ASP A 10 -17.16 9.20 -6.11
CA ASP A 10 -17.95 10.08 -5.24
C ASP A 10 -17.38 10.05 -3.81
N GLU A 11 -17.62 11.13 -3.04
CA GLU A 11 -17.34 11.12 -1.60
C GLU A 11 -18.38 10.24 -0.86
N PRO A 12 -17.98 9.57 0.25
CA PRO A 12 -16.68 9.59 0.89
C PRO A 12 -15.64 8.63 0.26
N THR A 13 -16.07 7.76 -0.64
CA THR A 13 -15.22 6.70 -1.24
C THR A 13 -13.96 7.27 -1.91
N ARG A 14 -14.07 8.46 -2.53
CA ARG A 14 -12.91 9.12 -3.12
C ARG A 14 -11.82 9.41 -2.10
N CYS A 15 -12.19 9.97 -0.94
CA CYS A 15 -11.24 10.23 0.13
C CYS A 15 -10.63 8.93 0.70
N GLU A 16 -11.46 7.92 0.94
CA GLU A 16 -11.05 6.60 1.44
C GLU A 16 -10.03 5.93 0.51
N VAL A 17 -10.33 5.89 -0.79
CA VAL A 17 -9.44 5.30 -1.81
C VAL A 17 -8.17 6.15 -2.01
N THR A 18 -8.24 7.48 -1.84
CA THR A 18 -7.06 8.36 -1.87
C THR A 18 -6.12 8.02 -0.73
N VAL A 19 -6.62 7.96 0.51
CA VAL A 19 -5.81 7.60 1.69
C VAL A 19 -5.20 6.22 1.50
N ALA A 20 -5.99 5.24 1.08
CA ALA A 20 -5.50 3.89 0.80
C ALA A 20 -4.37 3.91 -0.23
N TYR A 21 -4.56 4.58 -1.36
CA TYR A 21 -3.55 4.70 -2.42
C TYR A 21 -2.23 5.30 -1.90
N LEU A 22 -2.31 6.37 -1.10
CA LEU A 22 -1.12 7.01 -0.53
C LEU A 22 -0.37 6.10 0.45
N LEU A 23 -1.10 5.35 1.28
CA LEU A 23 -0.51 4.39 2.21
C LEU A 23 0.16 3.21 1.49
N PHE A 24 -0.46 2.65 0.45
CA PHE A 24 0.18 1.62 -0.37
C PHE A 24 1.42 2.16 -1.08
N ARG A 25 1.36 3.38 -1.62
CA ARG A 25 2.51 4.03 -2.26
C ARG A 25 3.66 4.29 -1.28
N LEU A 26 3.37 4.56 0.00
CA LEU A 26 4.40 4.67 1.04
C LEU A 26 5.10 3.33 1.27
N ALA A 27 4.34 2.22 1.38
CA ALA A 27 4.92 0.89 1.50
C ALA A 27 5.83 0.53 0.31
N ASP A 28 5.34 0.77 -0.94
CA ASP A 28 6.13 0.60 -2.15
C ASP A 28 7.42 1.42 -2.12
N THR A 29 7.33 2.69 -1.71
CA THR A 29 8.49 3.59 -1.66
C THR A 29 9.56 3.10 -0.68
N ILE A 30 9.17 2.51 0.45
CA ILE A 30 10.10 1.91 1.41
C ILE A 30 10.73 0.63 0.82
N GLU A 31 9.94 -0.23 0.18
CA GLU A 31 10.42 -1.44 -0.47
C GLU A 31 11.45 -1.12 -1.56
N ASP A 32 11.12 -0.17 -2.43
CA ASP A 32 11.93 0.24 -3.59
C ASP A 32 13.12 1.13 -3.22
N ALA A 33 13.23 1.59 -1.96
CA ALA A 33 14.26 2.55 -1.54
C ALA A 33 15.68 2.05 -1.83
N THR A 34 16.39 2.72 -2.72
CA THR A 34 17.77 2.37 -3.08
C THR A 34 18.81 2.91 -2.07
N GLY A 35 18.42 3.90 -1.27
CA GLY A 35 19.27 4.50 -0.21
C GLY A 35 19.26 3.73 1.11
N LEU A 36 18.40 2.73 1.26
CA LEU A 36 18.30 1.92 2.47
C LEU A 36 18.89 0.53 2.27
N SER A 37 19.63 0.06 3.28
CA SER A 37 20.01 -1.35 3.38
C SER A 37 18.76 -2.23 3.58
N ARG A 38 18.91 -3.55 3.37
CA ARG A 38 17.84 -4.52 3.63
C ARG A 38 17.28 -4.41 5.05
N ASP A 39 18.16 -4.32 6.03
CA ASP A 39 17.74 -4.29 7.44
C ASP A 39 17.04 -2.97 7.80
N GLU A 40 17.46 -1.85 7.21
CA GLU A 40 16.76 -0.57 7.33
C GLU A 40 15.37 -0.60 6.69
N LYS A 41 15.23 -1.18 5.48
CA LYS A 41 13.92 -1.39 4.85
C LYS A 41 12.98 -2.20 5.73
N LEU A 42 13.47 -3.31 6.30
CA LEU A 42 12.68 -4.15 7.20
C LEU A 42 12.26 -3.38 8.46
N ALA A 43 13.14 -2.58 9.03
CA ALA A 43 12.83 -1.77 10.19
C ALA A 43 11.79 -0.68 9.88
N GLU A 44 11.87 -0.03 8.71
CA GLU A 44 10.88 0.99 8.31
C GLU A 44 9.52 0.35 7.95
N LEU A 45 9.49 -0.81 7.26
CA LEU A 45 8.24 -1.54 7.00
C LEU A 45 7.56 -1.99 8.30
N ASP A 46 8.32 -2.53 9.27
CA ASP A 46 7.80 -2.91 10.58
C ASP A 46 7.26 -1.69 11.36
N ARG A 47 7.95 -0.55 11.30
CA ARG A 47 7.47 0.70 11.91
C ARG A 47 6.17 1.18 11.26
N PHE A 48 6.09 1.10 9.93
CA PHE A 48 4.90 1.49 9.19
C PHE A 48 3.73 0.55 9.51
N GLU A 49 3.95 -0.77 9.60
CA GLU A 49 2.94 -1.74 10.02
C GLU A 49 2.40 -1.43 11.44
N ARG A 50 3.27 -1.05 12.38
CA ARG A 50 2.84 -0.61 13.72
C ARG A 50 1.99 0.65 13.69
N LEU A 51 2.35 1.64 12.86
CA LEU A 51 1.54 2.87 12.69
C LEU A 51 0.15 2.57 12.11
N LEU A 52 0.04 1.62 11.16
CA LEU A 52 -1.24 1.18 10.62
C LEU A 52 -2.11 0.49 11.68
N ALA A 53 -1.50 -0.35 12.52
CA ALA A 53 -2.21 -1.05 13.58
C ALA A 53 -2.64 -0.11 14.73
N ARG A 54 -1.82 0.90 15.03
CA ARG A 54 -2.05 1.89 16.09
C ARG A 54 -1.55 3.25 15.64
N PRO A 55 -2.42 4.05 14.99
CA PRO A 55 -2.06 5.38 14.55
C PRO A 55 -1.57 6.27 15.70
N ASP A 56 -0.40 6.89 15.50
CA ASP A 56 0.24 7.81 16.43
C ASP A 56 0.83 8.97 15.60
N LEU A 57 0.20 10.16 15.71
CA LEU A 57 0.59 11.34 14.93
C LEU A 57 1.97 11.88 15.34
N GLU A 58 2.36 11.72 16.60
CA GLU A 58 3.70 12.14 17.04
C GLU A 58 4.78 11.22 16.43
N GLU A 59 4.54 9.91 16.42
CA GLU A 59 5.46 8.98 15.78
C GLU A 59 5.49 9.20 14.27
N ALA A 60 4.35 9.41 13.62
CA ALA A 60 4.29 9.75 12.20
C ALA A 60 5.10 11.02 11.89
N ALA A 61 5.01 12.05 12.73
CA ALA A 61 5.80 13.27 12.58
C ALA A 61 7.31 13.03 12.75
N ARG A 62 7.71 12.20 13.74
CA ARG A 62 9.12 11.82 13.93
C ARG A 62 9.68 11.05 12.72
N VAL A 63 8.88 10.14 12.16
CA VAL A 63 9.24 9.39 10.95
C VAL A 63 9.41 10.34 9.76
N ALA A 64 8.44 11.23 9.52
CA ALA A 64 8.48 12.20 8.44
C ALA A 64 9.69 13.15 8.53
N GLU A 65 10.07 13.57 9.76
CA GLU A 65 11.23 14.43 9.97
C GLU A 65 12.55 13.72 9.65
N ARG A 66 12.68 12.41 10.01
CA ARG A 66 13.84 11.62 9.59
C ARG A 66 13.95 11.53 8.07
N TRP A 67 12.85 11.24 7.39
CA TRP A 67 12.81 11.15 5.92
C TRP A 67 12.99 12.51 5.23
N ARG A 68 12.71 13.63 5.93
CA ARG A 68 13.04 14.96 5.45
C ARG A 68 14.55 15.22 5.51
N ALA A 69 15.21 14.78 6.58
CA ALA A 69 16.64 14.94 6.77
C ALA A 69 17.45 14.02 5.85
N ASP A 70 16.99 12.78 5.66
CA ASP A 70 17.64 11.76 4.84
C ASP A 70 16.59 10.96 4.03
N PRO A 71 16.20 11.46 2.84
CA PRO A 71 15.17 10.83 2.04
C PRO A 71 15.63 9.46 1.51
N PRO A 72 14.87 8.38 1.73
CA PRO A 72 15.25 7.04 1.28
C PRO A 72 15.10 6.85 -0.25
N THR A 73 14.64 7.87 -0.95
CA THR A 73 14.45 7.87 -2.41
C THR A 73 14.91 9.18 -3.02
N ALA A 74 15.51 9.08 -4.21
CA ALA A 74 15.89 10.26 -5.01
C ALA A 74 14.71 10.87 -5.79
N HIS A 75 13.55 10.17 -5.86
CA HIS A 75 12.38 10.66 -6.58
C HIS A 75 11.65 11.72 -5.75
N ALA A 76 11.69 13.00 -6.21
CA ALA A 76 11.18 14.15 -5.47
C ALA A 76 9.72 13.98 -4.99
N GLY A 77 8.83 13.46 -5.83
CA GLY A 77 7.42 13.26 -5.47
C GLY A 77 7.22 12.18 -4.40
N TYR A 78 8.05 11.14 -4.37
CA TYR A 78 7.99 10.11 -3.33
C TYR A 78 8.62 10.61 -2.02
N ALA A 79 9.69 11.39 -2.10
CA ALA A 79 10.25 12.05 -0.92
C ALA A 79 9.26 13.06 -0.31
N GLU A 80 8.47 13.76 -1.13
CA GLU A 80 7.38 14.61 -0.67
C GLU A 80 6.28 13.81 0.01
N LEU A 81 5.79 12.74 -0.63
CA LEU A 81 4.79 11.84 -0.05
C LEU A 81 5.20 11.32 1.34
N MET A 82 6.46 10.93 1.49
CA MET A 82 6.97 10.43 2.78
C MET A 82 6.98 11.50 3.87
N ARG A 83 7.17 12.77 3.50
CA ARG A 83 7.07 13.91 4.45
C ARG A 83 5.65 14.22 4.87
N GLU A 84 4.67 13.88 4.03
CA GLU A 84 3.24 14.08 4.29
C GLU A 84 2.59 12.95 5.12
N LEU A 85 3.38 12.00 5.63
CA LEU A 85 2.89 10.90 6.47
C LEU A 85 1.96 11.36 7.61
N PRO A 86 2.26 12.42 8.39
CA PRO A 86 1.36 12.90 9.44
C PRO A 86 0.01 13.35 8.89
N ALA A 87 -0.01 14.12 7.78
CA ALA A 87 -1.24 14.60 7.14
C ALA A 87 -2.11 13.46 6.61
N ILE A 88 -1.48 12.38 6.10
CA ILE A 88 -2.20 11.17 5.67
C ILE A 88 -2.89 10.51 6.86
N PHE A 89 -2.21 10.33 8.00
CA PHE A 89 -2.79 9.74 9.19
C PHE A 89 -3.83 10.66 9.86
N GLU A 90 -3.65 11.98 9.81
CA GLU A 90 -4.65 12.95 10.26
C GLU A 90 -5.93 12.85 9.41
N THR A 91 -5.79 12.77 8.08
CA THR A 91 -6.92 12.54 7.17
C THR A 91 -7.59 11.20 7.46
N ALA A 92 -6.81 10.15 7.66
CA ALA A 92 -7.31 8.81 8.00
C ALA A 92 -8.12 8.78 9.31
N ALA A 93 -7.75 9.60 10.30
CA ALA A 93 -8.49 9.72 11.55
C ALA A 93 -9.90 10.31 11.36
N GLY A 94 -10.14 11.03 10.26
CA GLY A 94 -11.44 11.58 9.87
C GLY A 94 -12.32 10.63 9.05
N LEU A 95 -11.80 9.47 8.62
CA LEU A 95 -12.57 8.49 7.85
C LEU A 95 -13.58 7.73 8.72
N ASP A 96 -14.58 7.12 8.06
CA ASP A 96 -15.43 6.15 8.74
C ASP A 96 -14.57 5.03 9.38
N PRO A 97 -14.82 4.67 10.65
CA PRO A 97 -14.01 3.67 11.35
C PRO A 97 -14.03 2.27 10.71
N ALA A 98 -15.09 1.90 9.97
CA ALA A 98 -15.14 0.63 9.26
C ALA A 98 -14.29 0.70 7.98
N ALA A 99 -14.35 1.79 7.24
CA ALA A 99 -13.50 2.03 6.07
C ALA A 99 -12.02 2.07 6.48
N TRP A 100 -11.68 2.80 7.55
CA TRP A 100 -10.30 2.81 8.07
C TRP A 100 -9.79 1.40 8.43
N ARG A 101 -10.60 0.58 9.13
CA ARG A 101 -10.20 -0.79 9.47
C ARG A 101 -9.91 -1.63 8.23
N LEU A 102 -10.71 -1.49 7.17
CA LEU A 102 -10.47 -2.17 5.88
C LEU A 102 -9.14 -1.73 5.27
N ILE A 103 -8.91 -0.42 5.18
CA ILE A 103 -7.69 0.16 4.61
C ILE A 103 -6.46 -0.30 5.40
N ALA A 104 -6.46 -0.07 6.72
CA ALA A 104 -5.33 -0.38 7.58
C ALA A 104 -4.98 -1.88 7.57
N ALA A 105 -5.99 -2.76 7.63
CA ALA A 105 -5.76 -4.21 7.64
C ALA A 105 -5.13 -4.70 6.32
N HIS A 106 -5.62 -4.22 5.16
CA HIS A 106 -5.07 -4.63 3.87
C HIS A 106 -3.70 -4.02 3.61
N THR A 107 -3.48 -2.76 3.97
CA THR A 107 -2.16 -2.11 3.85
C THR A 107 -1.14 -2.80 4.74
N ALA A 108 -1.47 -3.10 6.01
CA ALA A 108 -0.58 -3.85 6.89
C ALA A 108 -0.25 -5.24 6.34
N ARG A 109 -1.23 -5.94 5.76
CA ARG A 109 -1.02 -7.25 5.13
C ARG A 109 -0.08 -7.18 3.93
N THR A 110 -0.20 -6.14 3.09
CA THR A 110 0.74 -5.88 1.98
C THR A 110 2.12 -5.56 2.52
N THR A 111 2.25 -4.63 3.47
CA THR A 111 3.52 -4.25 4.09
C THR A 111 4.25 -5.46 4.69
N HIS A 112 3.53 -6.31 5.42
CA HIS A 112 4.07 -7.55 5.98
C HIS A 112 4.58 -8.51 4.89
N ARG A 113 3.82 -8.69 3.80
CA ARG A 113 4.24 -9.55 2.69
C ARG A 113 5.42 -8.96 1.92
N MET A 114 5.46 -7.65 1.68
CA MET A 114 6.63 -6.97 1.10
C MET A 114 7.88 -7.23 1.95
N ALA A 115 7.78 -7.10 3.28
CA ALA A 115 8.88 -7.40 4.17
C ALA A 115 9.41 -8.83 4.02
N THR A 116 8.56 -9.83 3.72
CA THR A 116 9.02 -11.20 3.46
C THR A 116 9.85 -11.32 2.17
N PHE A 117 9.53 -10.55 1.15
CA PHE A 117 10.32 -10.49 -0.09
C PHE A 117 11.63 -9.71 0.12
N VAL A 118 11.59 -8.57 0.80
CA VAL A 118 12.78 -7.80 1.18
C VAL A 118 13.75 -8.65 2.01
N ALA A 119 13.25 -9.43 2.98
CA ALA A 119 14.09 -10.30 3.83
C ALA A 119 14.82 -11.38 3.01
N ARG A 120 14.26 -11.80 1.88
CA ARG A 120 14.85 -12.78 0.96
C ARG A 120 15.77 -12.16 -0.09
N ALA A 121 15.76 -10.84 -0.23
CA ALA A 121 16.60 -10.15 -1.20
C ALA A 121 18.08 -10.34 -0.87
N GLY A 122 18.88 -10.69 -1.89
CA GLY A 122 20.33 -10.75 -1.79
C GLY A 122 20.99 -9.41 -2.13
N ASP A 123 22.31 -9.37 -2.18
CA ASP A 123 23.08 -8.16 -2.54
C ASP A 123 22.76 -7.65 -3.96
N ALA A 124 22.32 -8.54 -4.85
CA ALA A 124 21.89 -8.19 -6.21
C ALA A 124 20.43 -7.69 -6.31
N GLY A 125 19.75 -7.53 -5.16
CA GLY A 125 18.35 -7.16 -5.11
C GLY A 125 17.40 -8.36 -4.96
N MET A 126 16.10 -8.12 -5.19
CA MET A 126 15.07 -9.14 -5.10
C MET A 126 15.10 -10.03 -6.36
N ALA A 127 15.32 -11.34 -6.16
CA ALA A 127 15.23 -12.33 -7.22
C ALA A 127 14.00 -13.21 -6.99
N LEU A 128 13.09 -13.22 -7.96
CA LEU A 128 11.97 -14.14 -8.00
C LEU A 128 12.44 -15.46 -8.61
N ARG A 129 12.14 -16.58 -7.94
CA ARG A 129 12.72 -17.90 -8.30
C ARG A 129 12.00 -18.57 -9.47
N ASP A 130 10.69 -18.37 -9.57
CA ASP A 130 9.80 -19.02 -10.52
C ASP A 130 8.50 -18.22 -10.70
N LEU A 131 7.58 -18.75 -11.51
CA LEU A 131 6.28 -18.12 -11.77
C LEU A 131 5.37 -18.08 -10.54
N ASP A 132 5.48 -19.04 -9.63
CA ASP A 132 4.66 -19.05 -8.42
C ASP A 132 5.15 -17.99 -7.45
N ASP A 133 6.47 -17.76 -7.38
CA ASP A 133 7.06 -16.67 -6.61
C ASP A 133 6.68 -15.28 -7.19
N LEU A 134 6.67 -15.16 -8.53
CA LEU A 134 6.18 -13.95 -9.22
C LEU A 134 4.71 -13.70 -8.93
N ARG A 135 3.85 -14.71 -8.97
CA ARG A 135 2.43 -14.58 -8.62
C ARG A 135 2.26 -14.19 -7.15
N ALA A 136 3.00 -14.83 -6.25
CA ALA A 136 2.98 -14.48 -4.83
C ALA A 136 3.38 -13.03 -4.58
N TYR A 137 4.37 -12.51 -5.32
CA TYR A 137 4.76 -11.11 -5.28
C TYR A 137 3.65 -10.20 -5.84
N CYS A 138 3.12 -10.49 -7.04
CA CYS A 138 2.02 -9.71 -7.62
C CYS A 138 0.78 -9.69 -6.72
N TYR A 139 0.46 -10.80 -6.07
CA TYR A 139 -0.60 -10.85 -5.07
C TYR A 139 -0.29 -9.94 -3.87
N ALA A 140 0.94 -9.97 -3.35
CA ALA A 140 1.34 -9.16 -2.20
C ALA A 140 1.21 -7.65 -2.46
N VAL A 141 1.63 -7.18 -3.65
CA VAL A 141 1.70 -5.75 -3.97
C VAL A 141 0.45 -5.23 -4.69
N ALA A 142 -0.38 -6.08 -5.28
CA ALA A 142 -1.54 -5.65 -6.07
C ALA A 142 -2.80 -6.50 -5.88
N GLY A 143 -2.70 -7.83 -5.67
CA GLY A 143 -3.86 -8.66 -5.39
C GLY A 143 -4.60 -8.22 -4.13
N ILE A 144 -3.86 -7.95 -3.06
CA ILE A 144 -4.40 -7.42 -1.79
C ILE A 144 -5.05 -6.03 -1.98
N VAL A 145 -4.50 -5.18 -2.88
CA VAL A 145 -5.13 -3.90 -3.25
C VAL A 145 -6.49 -4.13 -3.91
N GLY A 146 -6.58 -5.12 -4.82
CA GLY A 146 -7.84 -5.52 -5.44
C GLY A 146 -8.88 -5.96 -4.42
N GLU A 147 -8.48 -6.78 -3.44
CA GLU A 147 -9.37 -7.19 -2.33
C GLU A 147 -9.84 -5.99 -1.51
N MET A 148 -8.93 -5.09 -1.12
CA MET A 148 -9.27 -3.89 -0.35
C MET A 148 -10.29 -3.01 -1.09
N LEU A 149 -10.04 -2.72 -2.37
CA LEU A 149 -10.95 -1.90 -3.18
C LEU A 149 -12.32 -2.54 -3.29
N THR A 150 -12.37 -3.86 -3.47
CA THR A 150 -13.62 -4.60 -3.51
C THR A 150 -14.39 -4.45 -2.21
N GLU A 151 -13.75 -4.62 -1.05
CA GLU A 151 -14.40 -4.46 0.25
C GLU A 151 -14.88 -3.01 0.48
N LEU A 152 -14.09 -2.00 0.11
CA LEU A 152 -14.51 -0.59 0.20
C LEU A 152 -15.72 -0.31 -0.69
N PHE A 153 -15.74 -0.80 -1.93
CA PHE A 153 -16.89 -0.61 -2.83
C PHE A 153 -18.14 -1.35 -2.37
N LEU A 154 -18.00 -2.55 -1.83
CA LEU A 154 -19.11 -3.31 -1.24
C LEU A 154 -19.65 -2.60 0.02
N TYR A 155 -18.76 -2.03 0.82
CA TYR A 155 -19.15 -1.22 1.99
C TYR A 155 -19.90 0.05 1.57
N ALA A 156 -19.38 0.79 0.60
CA ALA A 156 -19.96 2.03 0.14
C ALA A 156 -21.27 1.85 -0.68
N ARG A 157 -21.46 0.67 -1.29
CA ARG A 157 -22.60 0.41 -2.23
C ARG A 157 -23.30 -0.92 -1.89
N PRO A 158 -24.26 -0.91 -0.96
CA PRO A 158 -25.05 -2.12 -0.63
C PRO A 158 -25.76 -2.77 -1.82
N SER A 159 -26.03 -2.02 -2.89
CA SER A 159 -26.60 -2.56 -4.14
C SER A 159 -25.72 -3.60 -4.84
N LEU A 160 -24.42 -3.65 -4.52
CA LEU A 160 -23.49 -4.64 -5.05
C LEU A 160 -23.53 -5.98 -4.29
N ALA A 161 -24.35 -6.12 -3.24
CA ALA A 161 -24.40 -7.31 -2.38
C ALA A 161 -24.65 -8.60 -3.16
N ALA A 162 -25.48 -8.56 -4.20
CA ALA A 162 -25.79 -9.74 -5.04
C ALA A 162 -24.54 -10.24 -5.82
N ALA A 163 -23.61 -9.36 -6.16
CA ALA A 163 -22.36 -9.68 -6.87
C ALA A 163 -21.16 -9.88 -5.94
N ALA A 164 -21.34 -9.74 -4.63
CA ALA A 164 -20.22 -9.69 -3.67
C ALA A 164 -19.31 -10.94 -3.72
N ALA A 165 -19.91 -12.13 -3.87
CA ALA A 165 -19.15 -13.38 -3.93
C ALA A 165 -18.24 -13.44 -5.17
N ASP A 166 -18.76 -13.03 -6.32
CA ASP A 166 -18.00 -13.02 -7.57
C ASP A 166 -16.90 -11.93 -7.55
N LEU A 167 -17.24 -10.74 -7.08
CA LEU A 167 -16.27 -9.64 -6.95
C LEU A 167 -15.10 -10.02 -6.03
N ARG A 168 -15.36 -10.63 -4.86
CA ARG A 168 -14.33 -11.09 -3.94
C ARG A 168 -13.46 -12.19 -4.52
N ARG A 169 -14.07 -13.12 -5.29
CA ARG A 169 -13.32 -14.21 -5.93
C ARG A 169 -12.35 -13.67 -6.99
N ASP A 170 -12.77 -12.68 -7.77
CA ASP A 170 -12.03 -12.22 -8.94
C ASP A 170 -11.07 -11.05 -8.63
N ALA A 171 -11.27 -10.35 -7.51
CA ALA A 171 -10.50 -9.17 -7.12
C ALA A 171 -8.97 -9.40 -7.05
N PRO A 172 -8.46 -10.48 -6.43
CA PRO A 172 -7.01 -10.72 -6.38
C PRO A 172 -6.42 -10.89 -7.77
N ALA A 173 -7.06 -11.70 -8.62
CA ALA A 173 -6.58 -11.98 -9.97
C ALA A 173 -6.55 -10.72 -10.85
N PHE A 174 -7.51 -9.81 -10.67
CA PHE A 174 -7.50 -8.53 -11.37
C PHE A 174 -6.31 -7.66 -10.94
N GLY A 175 -6.03 -7.55 -9.65
CA GLY A 175 -4.87 -6.83 -9.14
C GLY A 175 -3.55 -7.43 -9.65
N GLU A 176 -3.40 -8.75 -9.56
CA GLU A 176 -2.22 -9.47 -10.06
C GLU A 176 -1.99 -9.23 -11.55
N ALA A 177 -3.05 -9.27 -12.37
CA ALA A 177 -2.96 -9.02 -13.81
C ALA A 177 -2.46 -7.60 -14.12
N LEU A 178 -2.93 -6.58 -13.38
CA LEU A 178 -2.45 -5.20 -13.53
C LEU A 178 -0.96 -5.09 -13.18
N GLN A 179 -0.52 -5.76 -12.13
CA GLN A 179 0.90 -5.74 -11.74
C GLN A 179 1.79 -6.47 -12.75
N LEU A 180 1.34 -7.60 -13.28
CA LEU A 180 2.06 -8.29 -14.36
C LEU A 180 2.23 -7.39 -15.59
N VAL A 181 1.19 -6.63 -15.97
CA VAL A 181 1.29 -5.65 -17.07
C VAL A 181 2.29 -4.54 -16.75
N ASN A 182 2.37 -4.07 -15.50
CA ASN A 182 3.37 -3.08 -15.10
C ASN A 182 4.79 -3.65 -15.23
N ILE A 183 5.04 -4.84 -14.68
CA ILE A 183 6.35 -5.52 -14.78
C ILE A 183 6.80 -5.74 -16.24
N LEU A 184 5.85 -6.01 -17.14
CA LEU A 184 6.19 -6.24 -18.57
C LEU A 184 6.47 -4.93 -19.34
N LYS A 185 6.09 -3.78 -18.79
CA LYS A 185 6.34 -2.47 -19.42
C LYS A 185 7.66 -1.83 -19.01
N ASP A 186 8.18 -2.19 -17.84
CA ASP A 186 9.45 -1.69 -17.28
C ASP A 186 10.64 -2.55 -17.76
#